data_238f216f5faaee4ef43687097cb6f791
#
_entry.id   238f216f5faaee4ef43687097cb6f791
#
_cell.length_a   1.000
_cell.length_b   1.000
_cell.length_c   1.000
_cell.angle_alpha   90.00
_cell.angle_beta   90.00
_cell.angle_gamma   90.00
#
_symmetry.space_group_name_H-M   'P 1'
#
loop_
_entity.id
_entity.type
_entity.pdbx_description
1 polymer ?
#
loop_
_entity_poly.entity_id
_entity_poly.type
_entity_poly.pdbx_seq_one_letter_code
_entity_poly.pdbx_strand_id
1 'polypeptide(L)'
;MAMTTTASGLSYEDTRAGTGASPQQGQTCVMHYTGWLWENGAKGAKFDSSLDRGKPFNFPLGQGRVIKGWDEGVASMQIGGQRTLLIPPKLGYGERGAGGVIPPNATLLFEVELLEVR
;
A
#
# COMPACT_ATOMS: atom_id res chain seq x y z
N MET A 1 12.46 7.00 -10.17
CA MET A 1 11.36 7.25 -9.23
C MET A 1 11.93 7.95 -8.00
N ALA A 2 11.42 9.13 -7.68
CA ALA A 2 11.91 9.89 -6.53
C ALA A 2 11.05 9.58 -5.31
N MET A 3 11.56 8.75 -4.42
CA MET A 3 10.82 8.32 -3.26
C MET A 3 11.33 8.93 -1.97
N THR A 4 10.41 9.20 -1.05
CA THR A 4 10.73 9.55 0.33
C THR A 4 10.76 8.27 1.15
N THR A 5 11.80 8.09 1.95
CA THR A 5 11.90 6.92 2.83
C THR A 5 11.68 7.35 4.28
N THR A 6 10.75 6.68 4.96
CA THR A 6 10.45 6.97 6.36
C THR A 6 11.42 6.24 7.30
N ALA A 7 11.35 6.58 8.59
CA ALA A 7 12.21 5.95 9.60
C ALA A 7 11.98 4.43 9.71
N SER A 8 10.80 3.94 9.39
CA SER A 8 10.50 2.50 9.43
C SER A 8 11.07 1.74 8.24
N GLY A 9 11.51 2.44 7.19
CA GLY A 9 12.01 1.83 5.98
C GLY A 9 11.00 1.80 4.83
N LEU A 10 9.79 2.31 5.03
CA LEU A 10 8.81 2.47 3.97
C LEU A 10 9.26 3.57 3.03
N SER A 11 9.19 3.33 1.71
CA SER A 11 9.40 4.39 0.72
C SER A 11 8.10 4.65 -0.02
N TYR A 12 7.86 5.91 -0.37
CA TYR A 12 6.65 6.27 -1.08
C TYR A 12 6.86 7.48 -2.00
N GLU A 13 5.99 7.59 -2.98
CA GLU A 13 5.95 8.73 -3.90
C GLU A 13 4.49 9.04 -4.22
N ASP A 14 4.08 10.29 -4.06
CA ASP A 14 2.75 10.73 -4.48
C ASP A 14 2.76 10.99 -5.97
N THR A 15 1.98 10.19 -6.71
CA THR A 15 1.83 10.35 -8.15
C THR A 15 0.70 11.33 -8.47
N ARG A 16 -0.23 11.51 -7.53
CA ARG A 16 -1.25 12.56 -7.58
C ARG A 16 -1.58 12.99 -6.17
N ALA A 17 -1.49 14.28 -5.88
CA ALA A 17 -1.88 14.81 -4.58
C ALA A 17 -3.39 14.77 -4.45
N GLY A 18 -3.88 14.33 -3.28
CA GLY A 18 -5.29 14.43 -2.95
C GLY A 18 -5.64 15.83 -2.47
N THR A 19 -6.93 16.11 -2.38
CA THR A 19 -7.44 17.40 -1.94
C THR A 19 -8.40 17.28 -0.75
N GLY A 20 -8.82 16.08 -0.41
CA GLY A 20 -9.74 15.84 0.69
C GLY A 20 -9.03 15.63 2.02
N ALA A 21 -9.78 15.12 3.00
CA ALA A 21 -9.25 14.85 4.32
C ALA A 21 -8.28 13.67 4.32
N SER A 22 -7.38 13.66 5.31
CA SER A 22 -6.57 12.49 5.60
C SER A 22 -7.31 11.60 6.60
N PRO A 23 -7.14 10.28 6.52
CA PRO A 23 -7.80 9.38 7.46
C PRO A 23 -7.18 9.49 8.86
N GLN A 24 -8.00 9.26 9.86
CA GLN A 24 -7.56 9.14 11.25
C GLN A 24 -7.59 7.68 11.65
N GLN A 25 -6.82 7.35 12.69
CA GLN A 25 -6.77 5.99 13.20
C GLN A 25 -8.18 5.49 13.53
N GLY A 26 -8.51 4.28 13.08
CA GLY A 26 -9.82 3.66 13.29
C GLY A 26 -10.85 3.98 12.23
N GLN A 27 -10.62 4.98 11.40
CA GLN A 27 -11.53 5.25 10.29
C GLN A 27 -11.37 4.21 9.19
N THR A 28 -12.46 3.96 8.46
CA THR A 28 -12.42 3.05 7.32
C THR A 28 -11.91 3.76 6.08
N CYS A 29 -10.82 3.24 5.52
CA CYS A 29 -10.28 3.69 4.25
C CYS A 29 -10.86 2.86 3.12
N VAL A 30 -11.35 3.53 2.08
CA VAL A 30 -11.85 2.90 0.86
C VAL A 30 -10.86 3.21 -0.25
N MET A 31 -10.24 2.19 -0.82
CA MET A 31 -9.20 2.41 -1.82
C MET A 31 -9.17 1.35 -2.90
N HIS A 32 -8.58 1.71 -4.04
CA HIS A 32 -8.12 0.75 -5.03
C HIS A 32 -6.62 0.58 -4.90
N TYR A 33 -6.16 -0.63 -5.20
CA TYR A 33 -4.73 -0.93 -5.19
C TYR A 33 -4.37 -1.96 -6.23
N THR A 34 -3.11 -1.93 -6.64
CA THR A 34 -2.49 -3.00 -7.43
C THR A 34 -1.11 -3.27 -6.83
N GLY A 35 -0.75 -4.53 -6.67
CA GLY A 35 0.52 -4.94 -6.07
C GLY A 35 1.35 -5.80 -7.00
N TRP A 36 2.66 -5.55 -6.99
CA TRP A 36 3.66 -6.31 -7.73
C TRP A 36 4.78 -6.74 -6.79
N LEU A 37 5.42 -7.83 -7.13
CA LEU A 37 6.69 -8.16 -6.50
C LEU A 37 7.73 -7.17 -7.01
N TRP A 38 8.57 -6.66 -6.12
CA TRP A 38 9.68 -5.78 -6.49
C TRP A 38 10.93 -6.64 -6.58
N GLU A 39 11.45 -6.81 -7.77
CA GLU A 39 12.57 -7.72 -8.05
C GLU A 39 13.64 -7.01 -8.86
N ASN A 40 14.90 -7.11 -8.42
CA ASN A 40 16.04 -6.54 -9.13
C ASN A 40 15.85 -5.04 -9.46
N GLY A 41 15.22 -4.30 -8.57
CA GLY A 41 15.02 -2.87 -8.73
C GLY A 41 13.89 -2.49 -9.69
N ALA A 42 12.99 -3.42 -10.02
CA ALA A 42 11.90 -3.18 -10.95
C ALA A 42 10.64 -3.95 -10.58
N LYS A 43 9.52 -3.56 -11.17
CA LYS A 43 8.27 -4.32 -11.04
C LYS A 43 8.45 -5.72 -11.61
N GLY A 44 8.12 -6.72 -10.79
CA GLY A 44 8.04 -8.10 -11.20
C GLY A 44 6.60 -8.51 -11.46
N ALA A 45 6.23 -9.72 -11.01
CA ALA A 45 4.89 -10.26 -11.22
C ALA A 45 3.84 -9.49 -10.43
N LYS A 46 2.73 -9.16 -11.09
CA LYS A 46 1.54 -8.65 -10.41
C LYS A 46 0.91 -9.80 -9.62
N PHE A 47 0.58 -9.57 -8.34
CA PHE A 47 0.00 -10.64 -7.52
C PHE A 47 -1.43 -10.34 -7.06
N ASP A 48 -1.87 -9.09 -7.09
CA ASP A 48 -3.22 -8.76 -6.65
C ASP A 48 -3.62 -7.38 -7.15
N SER A 49 -4.94 -7.17 -7.35
CA SER A 49 -5.49 -5.86 -7.67
C SER A 49 -6.97 -5.82 -7.37
N SER A 50 -7.41 -4.79 -6.65
CA SER A 50 -8.83 -4.53 -6.43
C SER A 50 -9.53 -4.15 -7.73
N LEU A 51 -8.81 -3.58 -8.68
CA LEU A 51 -9.36 -3.21 -9.99
C LEU A 51 -9.80 -4.44 -10.79
N ASP A 52 -9.08 -5.55 -10.64
CA ASP A 52 -9.44 -6.80 -11.32
C ASP A 52 -10.77 -7.36 -10.81
N ARG A 53 -11.11 -7.07 -9.55
CA ARG A 53 -12.38 -7.48 -8.94
C ARG A 53 -13.49 -6.47 -9.20
N GLY A 54 -13.17 -5.30 -9.73
CA GLY A 54 -14.14 -4.22 -9.98
C GLY A 54 -14.74 -3.65 -8.70
N LYS A 55 -14.04 -3.73 -7.56
CA LYS A 55 -14.60 -3.40 -6.26
C LYS A 55 -13.52 -2.85 -5.34
N PRO A 56 -13.74 -1.67 -4.72
CA PRO A 56 -12.76 -1.12 -3.80
C PRO A 56 -12.54 -2.01 -2.58
N PHE A 57 -11.36 -1.88 -1.98
CA PHE A 57 -11.00 -2.56 -0.75
C PHE A 57 -11.18 -1.60 0.42
N ASN A 58 -11.80 -2.07 1.49
CA ASN A 58 -12.05 -1.29 2.70
C ASN A 58 -11.27 -1.87 3.87
N PHE A 59 -10.63 -1.02 4.67
CA PHE A 59 -9.97 -1.49 5.88
C PHE A 59 -9.95 -0.38 6.95
N PRO A 60 -9.99 -0.76 8.25
CA PRO A 60 -9.85 0.21 9.33
C PRO A 60 -8.37 0.56 9.51
N LEU A 61 -8.05 1.85 9.45
CA LEU A 61 -6.67 2.33 9.50
C LEU A 61 -6.05 2.12 10.88
N GLY A 62 -4.82 1.64 10.91
CA GLY A 62 -4.03 1.56 12.13
C GLY A 62 -4.42 0.46 13.09
N GLN A 63 -5.21 -0.52 12.64
CA GLN A 63 -5.73 -1.59 13.50
C GLN A 63 -5.02 -2.94 13.29
N GLY A 64 -3.96 -2.95 12.49
CA GLY A 64 -3.24 -4.20 12.20
C GLY A 64 -4.02 -5.19 11.34
N ARG A 65 -5.06 -4.72 10.64
CA ARG A 65 -5.87 -5.57 9.76
C ARG A 65 -5.26 -5.76 8.40
N VAL A 66 -4.28 -4.94 8.05
CA VAL A 66 -3.54 -4.98 6.79
C VAL A 66 -2.06 -4.95 7.11
N ILE A 67 -1.22 -5.14 6.10
CA ILE A 67 0.22 -5.07 6.31
C ILE A 67 0.63 -3.69 6.83
N LYS A 68 1.70 -3.66 7.61
CA LYS A 68 2.15 -2.42 8.28
C LYS A 68 2.43 -1.29 7.29
N GLY A 69 2.96 -1.62 6.12
CA GLY A 69 3.24 -0.64 5.08
C GLY A 69 1.99 0.11 4.61
N TRP A 70 0.82 -0.54 4.63
CA TRP A 70 -0.43 0.12 4.30
C TRP A 70 -0.92 0.99 5.46
N ASP A 71 -0.92 0.46 6.69
CA ASP A 71 -1.33 1.26 7.85
C ASP A 71 -0.50 2.54 7.97
N GLU A 72 0.78 2.47 7.67
CA GLU A 72 1.65 3.64 7.68
C GLU A 72 1.49 4.49 6.42
N GLY A 73 1.51 3.85 5.25
CA GLY A 73 1.58 4.55 3.97
C GLY A 73 0.30 5.27 3.59
N VAL A 74 -0.86 4.75 4.01
CA VAL A 74 -2.15 5.37 3.70
C VAL A 74 -2.49 6.47 4.71
N ALA A 75 -1.93 6.43 5.92
CA ALA A 75 -2.25 7.37 7.00
C ALA A 75 -2.00 8.84 6.61
N SER A 76 -1.01 9.11 5.79
CA SER A 76 -0.66 10.47 5.37
C SER A 76 -1.22 10.84 4.00
N MET A 77 -2.02 9.97 3.38
CA MET A 77 -2.69 10.31 2.12
C MET A 77 -3.90 11.20 2.36
N GLN A 78 -4.34 11.86 1.31
CA GLN A 78 -5.58 12.62 1.30
C GLN A 78 -6.53 12.00 0.28
N ILE A 79 -7.83 12.12 0.53
CA ILE A 79 -8.84 11.61 -0.40
C ILE A 79 -8.60 12.20 -1.80
N GLY A 80 -8.64 11.34 -2.80
CA GLY A 80 -8.35 11.68 -4.19
C GLY A 80 -6.90 11.50 -4.58
N GLY A 81 -6.02 11.22 -3.62
CA GLY A 81 -4.59 11.02 -3.89
C GLY A 81 -4.26 9.64 -4.43
N GLN A 82 -3.17 9.58 -5.17
CA GLN A 82 -2.56 8.33 -5.62
C GLN A 82 -1.12 8.29 -5.14
N ARG A 83 -0.71 7.15 -4.61
CA ARG A 83 0.62 6.97 -4.02
C ARG A 83 1.20 5.63 -4.40
N THR A 84 2.48 5.62 -4.73
CA THR A 84 3.26 4.40 -4.89
C THR A 84 3.95 4.10 -3.58
N LEU A 85 3.81 2.85 -3.10
CA LEU A 85 4.44 2.38 -1.86
C LEU A 85 5.44 1.29 -2.19
N LEU A 86 6.68 1.45 -1.73
CA LEU A 86 7.69 0.40 -1.81
C LEU A 86 7.89 -0.13 -0.39
N ILE A 87 7.47 -1.38 -0.17
CA ILE A 87 7.29 -1.96 1.16
C ILE A 87 8.32 -3.06 1.39
N PRO A 88 9.26 -2.85 2.33
CA PRO A 88 10.22 -3.92 2.66
C PRO A 88 9.53 -5.07 3.37
N PRO A 89 10.15 -6.27 3.39
CA PRO A 89 9.51 -7.46 3.98
C PRO A 89 8.98 -7.26 5.39
N LYS A 90 9.69 -6.55 6.25
CA LYS A 90 9.28 -6.33 7.64
C LYS A 90 7.98 -5.54 7.78
N LEU A 91 7.61 -4.78 6.77
CA LEU A 91 6.35 -4.03 6.73
C LEU A 91 5.32 -4.69 5.82
N GLY A 92 5.65 -5.81 5.23
CA GLY A 92 4.79 -6.62 4.38
C GLY A 92 4.53 -7.98 4.99
N TYR A 93 4.85 -9.04 4.24
CA TYR A 93 4.56 -10.41 4.66
C TYR A 93 5.76 -11.15 5.27
N GLY A 94 6.91 -10.46 5.39
CA GLY A 94 8.07 -10.97 6.13
C GLY A 94 8.63 -12.27 5.61
N GLU A 95 9.13 -13.08 6.54
CA GLU A 95 9.77 -14.35 6.23
C GLU A 95 8.79 -15.42 5.75
N ARG A 96 7.51 -15.29 6.04
CA ARG A 96 6.49 -16.28 5.68
C ARG A 96 6.01 -16.14 4.25
N GLY A 97 6.03 -14.91 3.70
CA GLY A 97 5.34 -14.65 2.46
C GLY A 97 3.83 -14.82 2.61
N ALA A 98 3.12 -15.02 1.52
CA ALA A 98 1.66 -15.16 1.53
C ALA A 98 1.19 -16.08 0.41
N GLY A 99 0.51 -17.15 0.81
CA GLY A 99 -0.33 -17.96 -0.08
C GLY A 99 0.26 -18.46 -1.39
N GLY A 100 1.56 -18.68 -1.48
CA GLY A 100 2.19 -19.15 -2.71
C GLY A 100 2.38 -18.08 -3.79
N VAL A 101 1.86 -16.87 -3.58
CA VAL A 101 2.02 -15.76 -4.56
C VAL A 101 3.07 -14.75 -4.12
N ILE A 102 3.29 -14.62 -2.81
CA ILE A 102 4.32 -13.75 -2.26
C ILE A 102 5.38 -14.63 -1.59
N PRO A 103 6.61 -14.65 -2.14
CA PRO A 103 7.66 -15.48 -1.56
C PRO A 103 8.17 -14.91 -0.22
N PRO A 104 8.90 -15.72 0.55
CA PRO A 104 9.56 -15.21 1.76
C PRO A 104 10.48 -14.04 1.46
N ASN A 105 10.50 -13.07 2.37
CA ASN A 105 11.37 -11.89 2.31
C ASN A 105 11.20 -11.04 1.05
N ALA A 106 9.95 -10.97 0.54
CA ALA A 106 9.67 -10.19 -0.65
C ALA A 106 9.51 -8.71 -0.33
N THR A 107 10.12 -7.86 -1.16
CA THR A 107 9.81 -6.44 -1.21
C THR A 107 8.65 -6.25 -2.19
N LEU A 108 7.69 -5.41 -1.83
CA LEU A 108 6.44 -5.24 -2.57
C LEU A 108 6.32 -3.82 -3.08
N LEU A 109 5.78 -3.67 -4.29
CA LEU A 109 5.40 -2.37 -4.82
C LEU A 109 3.89 -2.33 -4.96
N PHE A 110 3.27 -1.32 -4.35
CA PHE A 110 1.84 -1.08 -4.50
C PHE A 110 1.59 0.29 -5.10
N GLU A 111 0.61 0.36 -5.99
CA GLU A 111 0.03 1.63 -6.42
C GLU A 111 -1.35 1.70 -5.80
N VAL A 112 -1.60 2.74 -5.00
CA VAL A 112 -2.84 2.87 -4.24
C VAL A 112 -3.52 4.20 -4.55
N GLU A 113 -4.86 4.19 -4.55
CA GLU A 113 -5.67 5.39 -4.70
C GLU A 113 -6.67 5.43 -3.55
N LEU A 114 -6.63 6.51 -2.75
CA LEU A 114 -7.57 6.69 -1.64
C LEU A 114 -8.83 7.36 -2.16
N LEU A 115 -9.94 6.62 -2.16
CA LEU A 115 -11.20 7.08 -2.72
C LEU A 115 -12.08 7.79 -1.70
N GLU A 116 -12.11 7.27 -0.46
CA GLU A 116 -13.03 7.72 0.56
C GLU A 116 -12.52 7.33 1.94
N VAL A 117 -12.93 8.10 2.94
CA VAL A 117 -12.70 7.80 4.37
C VAL A 117 -14.05 7.87 5.08
N ARG A 118 -14.36 6.85 5.86
CA ARG A 118 -15.65 6.73 6.58
C ARG A 118 -15.48 6.68 8.07
#